data_633877f50cd244705734dee178359c80
#
_entry.id   633877f50cd244705734dee178359c80
#
_cell.length_a   1.000
_cell.length_b   1.000
_cell.length_c   1.000
_cell.angle_alpha   90.00
_cell.angle_beta   90.00
_cell.angle_gamma   90.00
#
_symmetry.space_group_name_H-M   'P 1'
#
loop_
_entity.id
_entity.type
_entity.pdbx_description
1 polymer ?
#
loop_
_entity_poly.entity_id
_entity_poly.type
_entity_poly.pdbx_seq_one_letter_code
_entity_poly.pdbx_strand_id
1 'polypeptide(L)'
;ATINVLLDIETKVNRQEIEYAKDKSLEFCKNQSMKGAILQSVELLKEGKFEEIQKTIEDSLKISTEQDMGHDYFDSFKSRQQVHARACIPTGFPLLDATEVLDGGLANGELGVVMAPTGGGKSFFLVNLGYGALAAGKNVIHYSFELSETHVGNRYDSRITGIPTKELRNRMVEAEAQLVRFNGGQLYIKEYPPKVATINTIKFHMGRLLSNGFDPDLIIIDYGDLMRSRRGYDQKRFELESIFEDLRALSMEMKLPIWTATQSNREGFNDDVITIDKVGEAINKAMVVDFFGTFSQRK
;
A
#
# COMPACT_ATOMS: atom_id res chain seq x y z
N ALA A 1 -11.73 47.73 32.47
CA ALA A 1 -10.65 47.01 33.21
C ALA A 1 -10.56 45.53 32.82
N THR A 2 -11.66 44.81 32.72
CA THR A 2 -11.71 43.36 32.49
C THR A 2 -11.28 42.96 31.05
N ILE A 3 -11.63 43.76 30.04
CA ILE A 3 -11.26 43.52 28.61
C ILE A 3 -9.76 43.73 28.39
N ASN A 4 -9.15 44.69 29.03
CA ASN A 4 -7.70 44.95 28.90
C ASN A 4 -6.86 43.85 29.57
N VAL A 5 -7.39 43.21 30.63
CA VAL A 5 -6.71 42.06 31.27
C VAL A 5 -6.76 40.81 30.38
N LEU A 6 -7.87 40.61 29.65
CA LEU A 6 -8.00 39.48 28.71
C LEU A 6 -7.08 39.68 27.47
N LEU A 7 -7.00 40.92 26.95
CA LEU A 7 -6.08 41.24 25.86
C LEU A 7 -4.62 41.15 26.29
N ASP A 8 -4.30 41.47 27.55
CA ASP A 8 -2.94 41.36 28.09
C ASP A 8 -2.52 39.90 28.34
N ILE A 9 -3.49 39.03 28.59
CA ILE A 9 -3.26 37.57 28.66
C ILE A 9 -3.03 36.99 27.27
N GLU A 10 -3.83 37.38 26.28
CA GLU A 10 -3.67 36.94 24.87
C GLU A 10 -2.31 37.35 24.26
N THR A 11 -1.78 38.50 24.64
CA THR A 11 -0.47 39.01 24.13
C THR A 11 0.73 38.43 24.87
N LYS A 12 0.56 37.88 26.09
CA LYS A 12 1.65 37.32 26.90
C LYS A 12 1.86 35.82 26.76
N VAL A 13 0.86 35.10 26.21
CA VAL A 13 1.01 33.68 25.98
C VAL A 13 1.76 33.45 24.66
N ASN A 14 3.03 33.09 24.80
CA ASN A 14 3.89 32.78 23.66
C ASN A 14 3.33 31.55 22.92
N ARG A 15 3.06 31.68 21.63
CA ARG A 15 2.58 30.56 20.78
C ARG A 15 3.44 29.29 20.94
N GLN A 16 4.74 29.45 21.13
CA GLN A 16 5.66 28.34 21.37
C GLN A 16 5.40 27.61 22.70
N GLU A 17 4.99 28.34 23.74
CA GLU A 17 4.65 27.73 25.04
C GLU A 17 3.32 26.97 24.99
N ILE A 18 2.36 27.45 24.18
CA ILE A 18 1.09 26.73 23.94
C ILE A 18 1.35 25.45 23.16
N GLU A 19 2.15 25.51 22.09
CA GLU A 19 2.54 24.32 21.33
C GLU A 19 3.31 23.32 22.20
N TYR A 20 4.27 23.77 22.97
CA TYR A 20 5.00 22.93 23.90
C TYR A 20 4.07 22.26 24.95
N ALA A 21 3.13 23.03 25.52
CA ALA A 21 2.16 22.49 26.49
C ALA A 21 1.20 21.47 25.84
N LYS A 22 0.77 21.72 24.58
CA LYS A 22 -0.01 20.77 23.79
C LYS A 22 0.77 19.49 23.52
N ASP A 23 2.01 19.58 23.06
CA ASP A 23 2.86 18.43 22.76
C ASP A 23 3.11 17.58 24.02
N LYS A 24 3.39 18.22 25.16
CA LYS A 24 3.58 17.52 26.44
C LYS A 24 2.31 16.87 26.96
N SER A 25 1.17 17.54 26.82
CA SER A 25 -0.12 16.97 27.20
C SER A 25 -0.48 15.76 26.34
N LEU A 26 -0.18 15.82 25.05
CA LEU A 26 -0.33 14.71 24.11
C LEU A 26 0.56 13.54 24.43
N GLU A 27 1.85 13.79 24.65
CA GLU A 27 2.80 12.76 25.07
C GLU A 27 2.32 12.05 26.33
N PHE A 28 1.81 12.83 27.29
CA PHE A 28 1.22 12.28 28.51
C PHE A 28 -0.01 11.41 28.22
N CYS A 29 -0.96 11.89 27.42
CA CYS A 29 -2.17 11.14 27.05
C CYS A 29 -1.82 9.84 26.29
N LYS A 30 -0.85 9.89 25.37
CA LYS A 30 -0.32 8.71 24.67
C LYS A 30 0.24 7.68 25.64
N ASN A 31 1.08 8.12 26.55
CA ASN A 31 1.68 7.25 27.55
C ASN A 31 0.64 6.62 28.48
N GLN A 32 -0.39 7.38 28.89
CA GLN A 32 -1.46 6.85 29.75
C GLN A 32 -2.36 5.88 29.01
N SER A 33 -2.73 6.17 27.75
CA SER A 33 -3.52 5.28 26.91
C SER A 33 -2.78 3.97 26.65
N MET A 34 -1.51 4.04 26.26
CA MET A 34 -0.68 2.85 26.02
C MET A 34 -0.51 2.02 27.29
N LYS A 35 -0.28 2.66 28.43
CA LYS A 35 -0.19 1.97 29.72
C LYS A 35 -1.47 1.24 30.09
N GLY A 36 -2.63 1.87 29.85
CA GLY A 36 -3.94 1.25 30.04
C GLY A 36 -4.15 0.04 29.12
N ALA A 37 -3.81 0.19 27.85
CA ALA A 37 -3.90 -0.89 26.86
C ALA A 37 -3.01 -2.09 27.19
N ILE A 38 -1.79 -1.86 27.67
CA ILE A 38 -0.87 -2.92 28.11
C ILE A 38 -1.45 -3.67 29.32
N LEU A 39 -1.97 -2.95 30.32
CA LEU A 39 -2.58 -3.56 31.50
C LEU A 39 -3.80 -4.41 31.13
N GLN A 40 -4.66 -3.90 30.25
CA GLN A 40 -5.83 -4.64 29.75
C GLN A 40 -5.40 -5.86 28.93
N SER A 41 -4.35 -5.74 28.14
CA SER A 41 -3.79 -6.85 27.35
C SER A 41 -3.30 -8.00 28.21
N VAL A 42 -2.79 -7.73 29.42
CA VAL A 42 -2.37 -8.78 30.36
C VAL A 42 -3.56 -9.63 30.82
N GLU A 43 -4.72 -9.02 31.06
CA GLU A 43 -5.93 -9.78 31.44
C GLU A 43 -6.47 -10.59 30.25
N LEU A 44 -6.53 -9.98 29.06
CA LEU A 44 -6.94 -10.66 27.83
C LEU A 44 -6.02 -11.82 27.47
N LEU A 45 -4.72 -11.70 27.79
CA LEU A 45 -3.74 -12.78 27.57
C LEU A 45 -4.04 -14.01 28.45
N LYS A 46 -4.47 -13.81 29.69
CA LYS A 46 -4.88 -14.91 30.58
C LYS A 46 -6.10 -15.64 30.04
N GLU A 47 -6.97 -14.94 29.33
CA GLU A 47 -8.17 -15.49 28.70
C GLU A 47 -7.91 -16.06 27.29
N GLY A 48 -6.69 -15.93 26.74
CA GLY A 48 -6.33 -16.40 25.41
C GLY A 48 -6.93 -15.58 24.25
N LYS A 49 -7.41 -14.36 24.51
CA LYS A 49 -8.10 -13.50 23.54
C LYS A 49 -7.14 -12.62 22.74
N PHE A 50 -6.34 -13.22 21.87
CA PHE A 50 -5.27 -12.56 21.13
C PHE A 50 -5.77 -11.46 20.16
N GLU A 51 -6.93 -11.65 19.53
CA GLU A 51 -7.51 -10.66 18.61
C GLU A 51 -7.98 -9.40 19.35
N GLU A 52 -8.50 -9.54 20.57
CA GLU A 52 -8.89 -8.40 21.40
C GLU A 52 -7.67 -7.63 21.91
N ILE A 53 -6.55 -8.31 22.20
CA ILE A 53 -5.28 -7.67 22.56
C ILE A 53 -4.80 -6.78 21.43
N GLN A 54 -4.76 -7.31 20.19
CA GLN A 54 -4.34 -6.53 19.04
C GLN A 54 -5.19 -5.28 18.87
N LYS A 55 -6.52 -5.42 18.93
CA LYS A 55 -7.45 -4.30 18.82
C LYS A 55 -7.24 -3.26 19.92
N THR A 56 -7.06 -3.68 21.17
CA THR A 56 -6.85 -2.79 22.31
C THR A 56 -5.60 -1.94 22.14
N ILE A 57 -4.51 -2.54 21.65
CA ILE A 57 -3.25 -1.84 21.38
C ILE A 57 -3.42 -0.90 20.17
N GLU A 58 -4.03 -1.34 19.08
CA GLU A 58 -4.30 -0.51 17.91
C GLU A 58 -5.16 0.72 18.28
N ASP A 59 -6.21 0.55 19.05
CA ASP A 59 -7.09 1.64 19.48
C ASP A 59 -6.34 2.64 20.39
N SER A 60 -5.44 2.18 21.25
CA SER A 60 -4.62 3.06 22.10
C SER A 60 -3.60 3.89 21.29
N LEU A 61 -3.14 3.35 20.16
CA LEU A 61 -2.27 4.06 19.22
C LEU A 61 -3.02 5.11 18.40
N LYS A 62 -4.30 4.86 18.06
CA LYS A 62 -5.15 5.80 17.32
C LYS A 62 -5.46 7.09 18.07
N ILE A 63 -5.59 7.06 19.40
CA ILE A 63 -5.79 8.25 20.24
C ILE A 63 -4.66 9.28 20.02
N SER A 64 -3.53 8.85 19.50
CA SER A 64 -2.40 9.72 19.19
C SER A 64 -2.45 10.39 17.81
N THR A 65 -3.32 9.92 16.92
CA THR A 65 -3.39 10.37 15.51
C THR A 65 -4.61 11.22 15.18
N GLU A 66 -5.64 11.24 16.04
CA GLU A 66 -6.89 12.01 15.81
C GLU A 66 -6.78 13.52 16.09
N GLN A 67 -5.58 14.09 16.02
CA GLN A 67 -5.42 15.56 16.12
C GLN A 67 -5.46 16.29 14.78
N ASP A 68 -5.57 15.56 13.70
CA ASP A 68 -5.83 16.19 12.41
C ASP A 68 -7.29 16.69 12.38
N MET A 69 -7.49 17.95 12.74
CA MET A 69 -8.81 18.62 12.64
C MET A 69 -9.22 18.84 11.18
N GLY A 70 -8.48 18.27 10.25
CA GLY A 70 -8.68 18.49 8.83
C GLY A 70 -8.01 19.79 8.35
N HIS A 71 -8.32 20.14 7.12
CA HIS A 71 -7.71 21.26 6.42
C HIS A 71 -8.61 22.50 6.50
N ASP A 72 -8.16 23.56 7.18
CA ASP A 72 -8.83 24.86 7.11
C ASP A 72 -8.77 25.39 5.68
N TYR A 73 -9.94 25.51 5.07
CA TYR A 73 -10.05 25.86 3.66
C TYR A 73 -9.48 27.24 3.34
N PHE A 74 -9.76 28.24 4.17
CA PHE A 74 -9.38 29.63 3.89
C PHE A 74 -7.92 29.91 4.28
N ASP A 75 -7.50 29.46 5.45
CA ASP A 75 -6.14 29.71 5.96
C ASP A 75 -5.07 28.94 5.19
N SER A 76 -5.43 27.79 4.63
CA SER A 76 -4.50 26.92 3.92
C SER A 76 -4.42 27.16 2.41
N PHE A 77 -4.96 28.26 1.87
CA PHE A 77 -4.93 28.53 0.44
C PHE A 77 -3.48 28.54 -0.12
N LYS A 78 -2.58 29.24 0.54
CA LYS A 78 -1.18 29.35 0.10
C LYS A 78 -0.47 27.99 0.12
N SER A 79 -0.67 27.20 1.16
CA SER A 79 -0.06 25.86 1.27
C SER A 79 -0.60 24.92 0.20
N ARG A 80 -1.90 24.98 -0.14
CA ARG A 80 -2.46 24.19 -1.25
C ARG A 80 -1.87 24.53 -2.60
N GLN A 81 -1.57 25.82 -2.85
CA GLN A 81 -0.95 26.25 -4.11
C GLN A 81 0.54 25.90 -4.17
N GLN A 82 1.15 25.63 -3.02
CA GLN A 82 2.52 25.14 -2.90
C GLN A 82 2.62 23.63 -2.93
N VAL A 83 1.49 22.91 -2.99
CA VAL A 83 1.49 21.45 -3.14
C VAL A 83 2.21 21.11 -4.43
N HIS A 84 3.34 20.47 -4.23
CA HIS A 84 4.25 20.01 -5.26
C HIS A 84 3.53 19.14 -6.28
N ALA A 85 4.13 19.06 -7.46
CA ALA A 85 3.72 18.12 -8.49
C ALA A 85 3.39 16.76 -7.86
N ARG A 86 2.30 16.15 -8.28
CA ARG A 86 1.82 14.83 -7.82
C ARG A 86 3.00 13.87 -7.69
N ALA A 87 3.32 13.44 -6.47
CA ALA A 87 4.42 12.51 -6.22
C ALA A 87 4.01 11.12 -6.72
N CYS A 88 4.36 10.79 -7.96
CA CYS A 88 3.99 9.56 -8.63
C CYS A 88 5.17 8.60 -8.69
N ILE A 89 4.86 7.32 -8.65
CA ILE A 89 5.81 6.24 -8.91
C ILE A 89 5.57 5.75 -10.34
N PRO A 90 6.56 5.91 -11.24
CA PRO A 90 6.37 5.56 -12.64
C PRO A 90 6.18 4.06 -12.81
N THR A 91 5.32 3.69 -13.75
CA THR A 91 5.04 2.29 -14.09
C THR A 91 6.13 1.68 -14.97
N GLY A 92 6.91 2.51 -15.64
CA GLY A 92 7.86 2.08 -16.67
C GLY A 92 7.21 1.78 -18.02
N PHE A 93 5.90 2.02 -18.15
CA PHE A 93 5.16 1.96 -19.41
C PHE A 93 4.78 3.37 -19.85
N PRO A 94 5.45 3.94 -20.89
CA PRO A 94 5.23 5.33 -21.27
C PRO A 94 3.78 5.69 -21.58
N LEU A 95 3.00 4.75 -22.10
CA LEU A 95 1.58 4.98 -22.39
C LEU A 95 0.72 5.04 -21.12
N LEU A 96 1.08 4.31 -20.07
CA LEU A 96 0.39 4.40 -18.77
C LEU A 96 0.83 5.64 -18.00
N ASP A 97 2.09 6.01 -18.10
CA ASP A 97 2.66 7.18 -17.42
C ASP A 97 2.31 8.51 -18.15
N ALA A 98 1.61 8.44 -19.30
CA ALA A 98 1.17 9.62 -20.03
C ALA A 98 0.18 10.46 -19.21
N THR A 99 0.16 11.76 -19.44
CA THR A 99 -0.66 12.75 -18.71
C THR A 99 -2.16 12.41 -18.75
N GLU A 100 -2.62 11.85 -19.86
CA GLU A 100 -4.03 11.50 -20.08
C GLU A 100 -4.46 10.21 -19.34
N VAL A 101 -3.50 9.46 -18.75
CA VAL A 101 -3.77 8.17 -18.08
C VAL A 101 -3.43 8.24 -16.61
N LEU A 102 -2.15 8.23 -16.23
CA LEU A 102 -1.70 8.25 -14.84
C LEU A 102 -0.87 9.49 -14.46
N ASP A 103 -0.60 10.37 -15.42
CA ASP A 103 0.15 11.61 -15.19
C ASP A 103 1.45 11.39 -14.39
N GLY A 104 2.31 10.53 -14.93
CA GLY A 104 3.61 10.18 -14.35
C GLY A 104 3.64 8.90 -13.52
N GLY A 105 2.51 8.20 -13.38
CA GLY A 105 2.41 6.94 -12.63
C GLY A 105 1.38 6.98 -11.50
N LEU A 106 1.40 5.98 -10.64
CA LEU A 106 0.47 5.91 -9.51
C LEU A 106 0.98 6.77 -8.34
N ALA A 107 0.13 7.63 -7.81
CA ALA A 107 0.52 8.56 -6.76
C ALA A 107 0.40 7.96 -5.35
N ASN A 108 1.04 8.62 -4.40
CA ASN A 108 0.97 8.27 -2.99
C ASN A 108 -0.48 8.22 -2.49
N GLY A 109 -0.84 7.12 -1.85
CA GLY A 109 -2.18 6.88 -1.35
C GLY A 109 -3.16 6.36 -2.39
N GLU A 110 -2.74 6.02 -3.60
CA GLU A 110 -3.58 5.48 -4.66
C GLU A 110 -3.47 3.96 -4.77
N LEU A 111 -4.56 3.33 -5.22
CA LEU A 111 -4.66 1.90 -5.49
C LEU A 111 -4.90 1.67 -6.98
N GLY A 112 -3.96 0.99 -7.65
CA GLY A 112 -4.09 0.51 -9.02
C GLY A 112 -4.41 -0.98 -9.06
N VAL A 113 -5.38 -1.35 -9.89
CA VAL A 113 -5.78 -2.75 -10.09
C VAL A 113 -5.75 -3.11 -11.56
N VAL A 114 -5.17 -4.27 -11.85
CA VAL A 114 -5.23 -4.86 -13.19
C VAL A 114 -5.99 -6.17 -13.17
N MET A 115 -6.89 -6.32 -14.12
CA MET A 115 -7.67 -7.52 -14.28
C MET A 115 -7.23 -8.28 -15.52
N ALA A 116 -7.04 -9.59 -15.38
CA ALA A 116 -6.76 -10.45 -16.49
C ALA A 116 -7.24 -11.89 -16.21
N PRO A 117 -7.48 -12.70 -17.25
CA PRO A 117 -7.79 -14.12 -17.07
C PRO A 117 -6.61 -14.89 -16.48
N THR A 118 -6.85 -16.13 -16.06
CA THR A 118 -5.79 -17.06 -15.67
C THR A 118 -4.83 -17.25 -16.85
N GLY A 119 -3.51 -17.15 -16.59
CA GLY A 119 -2.50 -17.20 -17.65
C GLY A 119 -2.39 -15.92 -18.49
N GLY A 120 -3.21 -14.90 -18.25
CA GLY A 120 -3.21 -13.62 -18.98
C GLY A 120 -2.04 -12.68 -18.68
N GLY A 121 -1.07 -13.10 -17.86
CA GLY A 121 0.15 -12.32 -17.62
C GLY A 121 0.12 -11.35 -16.43
N LYS A 122 -0.86 -11.45 -15.51
CA LYS A 122 -0.99 -10.58 -14.33
C LYS A 122 0.34 -10.39 -13.56
N SER A 123 0.91 -11.50 -13.11
CA SER A 123 2.16 -11.48 -12.33
C SER A 123 3.35 -10.93 -13.13
N PHE A 124 3.41 -11.19 -14.44
CA PHE A 124 4.45 -10.58 -15.30
C PHE A 124 4.27 -9.06 -15.39
N PHE A 125 3.05 -8.59 -15.50
CA PHE A 125 2.77 -7.17 -15.51
C PHE A 125 3.16 -6.50 -14.19
N LEU A 126 2.78 -7.10 -13.06
CA LEU A 126 3.14 -6.60 -11.72
C LEU A 126 4.65 -6.55 -11.53
N VAL A 127 5.40 -7.56 -12.00
CA VAL A 127 6.88 -7.54 -11.99
C VAL A 127 7.42 -6.39 -12.86
N ASN A 128 6.81 -6.12 -14.03
CA ASN A 128 7.24 -5.00 -14.87
C ASN A 128 6.95 -3.63 -14.24
N LEU A 129 5.82 -3.47 -13.54
CA LEU A 129 5.55 -2.27 -12.74
C LEU A 129 6.61 -2.07 -11.65
N GLY A 130 6.92 -3.14 -10.90
CA GLY A 130 7.99 -3.11 -9.89
C GLY A 130 9.35 -2.78 -10.49
N TYR A 131 9.68 -3.34 -11.64
CA TYR A 131 10.91 -3.00 -12.35
C TYR A 131 10.95 -1.54 -12.79
N GLY A 132 9.83 -0.99 -13.28
CA GLY A 132 9.73 0.42 -13.66
C GLY A 132 10.06 1.35 -12.48
N ALA A 133 9.51 1.06 -11.32
CA ALA A 133 9.80 1.79 -10.09
C ALA A 133 11.27 1.63 -9.65
N LEU A 134 11.80 0.39 -9.65
CA LEU A 134 13.21 0.12 -9.32
C LEU A 134 14.16 0.88 -10.24
N ALA A 135 13.92 0.86 -11.56
CA ALA A 135 14.73 1.58 -12.54
C ALA A 135 14.70 3.10 -12.35
N ALA A 136 13.62 3.64 -11.76
CA ALA A 136 13.52 5.03 -11.33
C ALA A 136 14.15 5.30 -9.95
N GLY A 137 14.88 4.34 -9.37
CA GLY A 137 15.54 4.47 -8.08
C GLY A 137 14.60 4.33 -6.87
N LYS A 138 13.39 3.79 -7.06
CA LYS A 138 12.36 3.64 -6.02
C LYS A 138 12.42 2.27 -5.35
N ASN A 139 12.24 2.25 -4.03
CA ASN A 139 12.22 1.03 -3.24
C ASN A 139 10.87 0.32 -3.36
N VAL A 140 10.91 -0.97 -3.66
CA VAL A 140 9.70 -1.78 -3.91
C VAL A 140 9.61 -2.93 -2.92
N ILE A 141 8.40 -3.14 -2.40
CA ILE A 141 8.06 -4.40 -1.75
C ILE A 141 7.04 -5.15 -2.58
N HIS A 142 7.32 -6.43 -2.88
CA HIS A 142 6.45 -7.32 -3.65
C HIS A 142 5.96 -8.46 -2.77
N TYR A 143 4.69 -8.43 -2.42
CA TYR A 143 4.01 -9.52 -1.73
C TYR A 143 3.42 -10.49 -2.75
N SER A 144 3.79 -11.76 -2.67
CA SER A 144 3.28 -12.81 -3.53
C SER A 144 2.41 -13.79 -2.75
N PHE A 145 1.22 -14.07 -3.25
CA PHE A 145 0.28 -15.06 -2.71
C PHE A 145 0.09 -16.27 -3.64
N GLU A 146 0.70 -16.24 -4.83
CA GLU A 146 0.57 -17.29 -5.82
C GLU A 146 1.92 -17.99 -6.09
N LEU A 147 3.01 -17.23 -6.10
CA LEU A 147 4.33 -17.70 -6.47
C LEU A 147 5.31 -17.60 -5.30
N SER A 148 6.30 -18.51 -5.28
CA SER A 148 7.38 -18.41 -4.29
C SER A 148 8.26 -17.19 -4.52
N GLU A 149 8.93 -16.72 -3.44
CA GLU A 149 9.91 -15.63 -3.48
C GLU A 149 10.96 -15.85 -4.58
N THR A 150 11.44 -17.09 -4.73
CA THR A 150 12.41 -17.47 -5.77
C THR A 150 11.82 -17.32 -7.18
N HIS A 151 10.56 -17.71 -7.41
CA HIS A 151 9.95 -17.58 -8.73
C HIS A 151 9.72 -16.12 -9.12
N VAL A 152 9.31 -15.30 -8.16
CA VAL A 152 9.17 -13.85 -8.38
C VAL A 152 10.54 -13.22 -8.61
N GLY A 153 11.56 -13.58 -7.80
CA GLY A 153 12.95 -13.13 -7.95
C GLY A 153 13.48 -13.42 -9.34
N ASN A 154 13.38 -14.66 -9.81
CA ASN A 154 13.82 -15.05 -11.16
C ASN A 154 13.16 -14.23 -12.29
N ARG A 155 11.92 -13.75 -12.09
CA ARG A 155 11.27 -12.86 -13.07
C ARG A 155 11.88 -11.47 -13.05
N TYR A 156 12.19 -10.92 -11.87
CA TYR A 156 12.93 -9.68 -11.76
C TYR A 156 14.33 -9.80 -12.33
N ASP A 157 15.06 -10.90 -12.03
CA ASP A 157 16.39 -11.17 -12.60
C ASP A 157 16.33 -11.18 -14.13
N SER A 158 15.39 -11.93 -14.69
CA SER A 158 15.17 -11.97 -16.15
C SER A 158 14.83 -10.59 -16.73
N ARG A 159 14.05 -9.78 -16.04
CA ARG A 159 13.66 -8.44 -16.48
C ARG A 159 14.83 -7.45 -16.44
N ILE A 160 15.65 -7.50 -15.38
CA ILE A 160 16.82 -6.64 -15.18
C ILE A 160 17.93 -7.01 -16.15
N THR A 161 18.21 -8.31 -16.31
CA THR A 161 19.35 -8.79 -17.09
C THR A 161 19.03 -8.99 -18.57
N GLY A 162 17.77 -9.07 -18.95
CA GLY A 162 17.35 -9.47 -20.31
C GLY A 162 17.59 -10.94 -20.63
N ILE A 163 18.06 -11.74 -19.66
CA ILE A 163 18.30 -13.18 -19.84
C ILE A 163 16.99 -13.93 -19.57
N PRO A 164 16.53 -14.79 -20.50
CA PRO A 164 15.33 -15.60 -20.27
C PRO A 164 15.42 -16.41 -18.96
N THR A 165 14.34 -16.48 -18.18
CA THR A 165 14.31 -17.20 -16.90
C THR A 165 14.85 -18.63 -16.99
N LYS A 166 14.59 -19.32 -18.11
CA LYS A 166 15.09 -20.69 -18.34
C LYS A 166 16.62 -20.78 -18.49
N GLU A 167 17.28 -19.68 -18.88
CA GLU A 167 18.71 -19.58 -19.11
C GLU A 167 19.48 -19.01 -17.93
N LEU A 168 18.83 -18.37 -16.97
CA LEU A 168 19.48 -17.71 -15.83
C LEU A 168 20.47 -18.63 -15.13
N ARG A 169 20.09 -19.89 -14.88
CA ARG A 169 20.96 -20.88 -14.22
C ARG A 169 22.22 -21.17 -15.03
N ASN A 170 22.12 -21.23 -16.35
CA ASN A 170 23.27 -21.55 -17.23
C ASN A 170 24.15 -20.32 -17.48
N ARG A 171 23.62 -19.12 -17.30
CA ARG A 171 24.29 -17.82 -17.50
C ARG A 171 24.44 -17.05 -16.20
N MET A 172 24.58 -17.75 -15.07
CA MET A 172 24.54 -17.17 -13.72
C MET A 172 25.61 -16.08 -13.52
N VAL A 173 26.84 -16.29 -13.98
CA VAL A 173 27.94 -15.31 -13.87
C VAL A 173 27.62 -14.02 -14.63
N GLU A 174 27.04 -14.15 -15.82
CA GLU A 174 26.62 -12.99 -16.62
C GLU A 174 25.41 -12.25 -15.94
N ALA A 175 24.44 -13.01 -15.43
CA ALA A 175 23.30 -12.45 -14.72
C ALA A 175 23.78 -11.68 -13.48
N GLU A 176 24.63 -12.27 -12.66
CA GLU A 176 25.19 -11.64 -11.46
C GLU A 176 25.93 -10.33 -11.80
N ALA A 177 26.79 -10.35 -12.84
CA ALA A 177 27.49 -9.16 -13.28
C ALA A 177 26.56 -8.02 -13.72
N GLN A 178 25.41 -8.34 -14.31
CA GLN A 178 24.39 -7.34 -14.70
C GLN A 178 23.60 -6.86 -13.49
N LEU A 179 23.21 -7.73 -12.56
CA LEU A 179 22.50 -7.36 -11.33
C LEU A 179 23.35 -6.43 -10.45
N VAL A 180 24.66 -6.71 -10.32
CA VAL A 180 25.61 -5.83 -9.57
C VAL A 180 25.71 -4.44 -10.21
N ARG A 181 25.57 -4.34 -11.53
CA ARG A 181 25.61 -3.07 -12.26
C ARG A 181 24.27 -2.31 -12.26
N PHE A 182 23.20 -2.99 -11.86
CA PHE A 182 21.89 -2.35 -11.80
C PHE A 182 21.89 -1.28 -10.72
N ASN A 183 21.79 -0.02 -11.15
CA ASN A 183 21.75 1.13 -10.26
C ASN A 183 20.30 1.60 -10.10
N GLY A 184 19.52 0.86 -9.35
CA GLY A 184 18.11 1.13 -9.07
C GLY A 184 17.80 1.15 -7.58
N GLY A 185 16.48 1.19 -7.26
CA GLY A 185 16.00 1.04 -5.90
C GLY A 185 16.18 -0.36 -5.34
N GLN A 186 15.85 -0.54 -4.07
CA GLN A 186 15.89 -1.83 -3.39
C GLN A 186 14.59 -2.59 -3.57
N LEU A 187 14.66 -3.92 -3.61
CA LEU A 187 13.52 -4.80 -3.72
C LEU A 187 13.47 -5.80 -2.57
N TYR A 188 12.33 -5.85 -1.88
CA TYR A 188 11.99 -6.95 -0.99
C TYR A 188 10.86 -7.77 -1.59
N ILE A 189 11.01 -9.08 -1.57
CA ILE A 189 9.97 -10.04 -2.00
C ILE A 189 9.55 -10.84 -0.79
N LYS A 190 8.24 -10.93 -0.52
CA LYS A 190 7.69 -11.70 0.58
C LYS A 190 6.55 -12.58 0.12
N GLU A 191 6.71 -13.88 0.29
CA GLU A 191 5.69 -14.88 0.01
C GLU A 191 4.79 -15.10 1.22
N TYR A 192 3.49 -15.25 0.96
CA TYR A 192 2.51 -15.75 1.91
C TYR A 192 1.65 -16.82 1.24
N PRO A 193 1.31 -17.91 1.93
CA PRO A 193 0.33 -18.86 1.41
C PRO A 193 -1.02 -18.19 1.17
N PRO A 194 -1.80 -18.65 0.15
CA PRO A 194 -3.13 -18.14 -0.10
C PRO A 194 -4.03 -18.21 1.14
N LYS A 195 -4.84 -17.16 1.36
CA LYS A 195 -5.81 -17.06 2.47
C LYS A 195 -5.22 -17.11 3.89
N VAL A 196 -3.91 -16.85 4.04
CA VAL A 196 -3.25 -16.79 5.35
C VAL A 196 -3.08 -15.35 5.82
N ALA A 197 -2.51 -14.48 4.98
CA ALA A 197 -2.22 -13.12 5.38
C ALA A 197 -3.40 -12.18 5.15
N THR A 198 -3.67 -11.36 6.15
CA THR A 198 -4.60 -10.22 6.14
C THR A 198 -3.85 -8.92 5.90
N ILE A 199 -4.60 -7.83 5.76
CA ILE A 199 -4.01 -6.48 5.70
C ILE A 199 -3.17 -6.16 6.94
N ASN A 200 -3.55 -6.64 8.11
CA ASN A 200 -2.79 -6.45 9.35
C ASN A 200 -1.45 -7.20 9.31
N THR A 201 -1.40 -8.37 8.68
CA THR A 201 -0.14 -9.10 8.45
C THR A 201 0.82 -8.28 7.59
N ILE A 202 0.29 -7.63 6.54
CA ILE A 202 1.06 -6.74 5.67
C ILE A 202 1.59 -5.54 6.48
N LYS A 203 0.72 -4.85 7.25
CA LYS A 203 1.10 -3.71 8.11
C LYS A 203 2.20 -4.08 9.09
N PHE A 204 2.08 -5.23 9.74
CA PHE A 204 3.09 -5.71 10.69
C PHE A 204 4.43 -5.95 10.01
N HIS A 205 4.44 -6.60 8.85
CA HIS A 205 5.67 -6.84 8.07
C HIS A 205 6.30 -5.52 7.60
N MET A 206 5.48 -4.58 7.12
CA MET A 206 5.93 -3.23 6.74
C MET A 206 6.60 -2.50 7.92
N GLY A 207 5.96 -2.53 9.10
CA GLY A 207 6.53 -1.93 10.32
C GLY A 207 7.91 -2.51 10.68
N ARG A 208 8.11 -3.82 10.47
CA ARG A 208 9.43 -4.46 10.65
C ARG A 208 10.46 -3.99 9.64
N LEU A 209 10.07 -3.83 8.37
CA LEU A 209 10.97 -3.34 7.33
C LEU A 209 11.40 -1.90 7.61
N LEU A 210 10.46 -1.03 7.96
CA LEU A 210 10.74 0.36 8.35
C LEU A 210 11.68 0.42 9.56
N SER A 211 11.46 -0.42 10.58
CA SER A 211 12.35 -0.50 11.76
C SER A 211 13.75 -0.99 11.42
N ASN A 212 13.92 -1.72 10.31
CA ASN A 212 15.23 -2.18 9.82
C ASN A 212 15.84 -1.22 8.77
N GLY A 213 15.27 -0.03 8.60
CA GLY A 213 15.79 1.00 7.71
C GLY A 213 15.41 0.85 6.23
N PHE A 214 14.48 -0.04 5.90
CA PHE A 214 13.93 -0.13 4.55
C PHE A 214 12.64 0.71 4.46
N ASP A 215 12.67 1.77 3.68
CA ASP A 215 11.54 2.66 3.42
C ASP A 215 11.04 2.44 1.99
N PRO A 216 9.91 1.74 1.80
CA PRO A 216 9.37 1.46 0.48
C PRO A 216 8.68 2.67 -0.13
N ASP A 217 8.80 2.84 -1.45
CA ASP A 217 8.05 3.81 -2.25
C ASP A 217 6.83 3.18 -2.93
N LEU A 218 6.82 1.85 -3.12
CA LEU A 218 5.78 1.11 -3.83
C LEU A 218 5.51 -0.23 -3.19
N ILE A 219 4.22 -0.56 -3.08
CA ILE A 219 3.75 -1.88 -2.66
C ILE A 219 3.13 -2.59 -3.86
N ILE A 220 3.56 -3.84 -4.11
CA ILE A 220 2.94 -4.74 -5.09
C ILE A 220 2.34 -5.93 -4.34
N ILE A 221 1.12 -6.32 -4.71
CA ILE A 221 0.40 -7.47 -4.14
C ILE A 221 -0.06 -8.39 -5.28
N ASP A 222 0.57 -9.55 -5.41
CA ASP A 222 0.28 -10.53 -6.45
C ASP A 222 -0.41 -11.77 -5.85
N TYR A 223 -1.74 -11.87 -5.80
CA TYR A 223 -2.75 -10.86 -6.13
C TYR A 223 -3.82 -10.77 -5.03
N GLY A 224 -4.53 -9.66 -4.97
CA GLY A 224 -5.42 -9.30 -3.86
C GLY A 224 -6.51 -10.33 -3.54
N ASP A 225 -7.07 -11.02 -4.55
CA ASP A 225 -8.13 -12.03 -4.35
C ASP A 225 -7.67 -13.25 -3.50
N LEU A 226 -6.36 -13.45 -3.35
CA LEU A 226 -5.77 -14.53 -2.54
C LEU A 226 -5.51 -14.12 -1.09
N MET A 227 -5.68 -12.87 -0.75
CA MET A 227 -5.59 -12.41 0.64
C MET A 227 -6.77 -12.95 1.46
N ARG A 228 -6.60 -12.97 2.77
CA ARG A 228 -7.66 -13.25 3.74
C ARG A 228 -8.29 -11.93 4.20
N SER A 229 -9.62 -11.85 4.18
CA SER A 229 -10.34 -10.74 4.79
C SER A 229 -10.18 -10.74 6.31
N ARG A 230 -10.27 -9.55 6.93
CA ARG A 230 -10.27 -9.40 8.41
C ARG A 230 -11.51 -9.98 9.08
N ARG A 231 -12.61 -10.08 8.36
CA ARG A 231 -13.90 -10.59 8.86
C ARG A 231 -14.35 -11.78 8.02
N GLY A 232 -15.15 -12.67 8.62
CA GLY A 232 -15.84 -13.71 7.89
C GLY A 232 -17.01 -13.12 7.11
N TYR A 233 -17.23 -13.59 5.88
CA TYR A 233 -18.35 -13.22 5.02
C TYR A 233 -19.04 -14.48 4.50
N ASP A 234 -20.37 -14.49 4.45
CA ASP A 234 -21.13 -15.62 3.92
C ASP A 234 -20.99 -15.77 2.40
N GLN A 235 -20.70 -14.67 1.70
CA GLN A 235 -20.54 -14.66 0.26
C GLN A 235 -19.15 -14.18 -0.14
N LYS A 236 -18.48 -14.93 -1.01
CA LYS A 236 -17.14 -14.63 -1.52
C LYS A 236 -17.03 -13.22 -2.14
N ARG A 237 -18.08 -12.72 -2.76
CA ARG A 237 -18.14 -11.39 -3.36
C ARG A 237 -17.87 -10.29 -2.32
N PHE A 238 -18.53 -10.34 -1.17
CA PHE A 238 -18.34 -9.35 -0.10
C PHE A 238 -16.96 -9.50 0.58
N GLU A 239 -16.46 -10.74 0.67
CA GLU A 239 -15.09 -10.97 1.13
C GLU A 239 -14.07 -10.24 0.24
N LEU A 240 -14.20 -10.38 -1.08
CA LEU A 240 -13.29 -9.75 -2.04
C LEU A 240 -13.43 -8.23 -2.02
N GLU A 241 -14.64 -7.71 -2.01
CA GLU A 241 -14.90 -6.26 -1.89
C GLU A 241 -14.20 -5.68 -0.67
N SER A 242 -14.40 -6.28 0.51
CA SER A 242 -13.73 -5.86 1.75
C SER A 242 -12.20 -5.90 1.67
N ILE A 243 -11.60 -6.85 0.95
CA ILE A 243 -10.16 -6.91 0.75
C ILE A 243 -9.67 -5.70 -0.06
N PHE A 244 -10.37 -5.30 -1.12
CA PHE A 244 -9.99 -4.15 -1.93
C PHE A 244 -10.22 -2.82 -1.22
N GLU A 245 -11.28 -2.70 -0.41
CA GLU A 245 -11.47 -1.57 0.51
C GLU A 245 -10.32 -1.47 1.53
N ASP A 246 -9.91 -2.59 2.11
CA ASP A 246 -8.78 -2.66 3.03
C ASP A 246 -7.45 -2.28 2.36
N LEU A 247 -7.23 -2.67 1.11
CA LEU A 247 -6.06 -2.27 0.31
C LEU A 247 -6.08 -0.77 0.01
N ARG A 248 -7.26 -0.23 -0.32
CA ARG A 248 -7.43 1.22 -0.52
C ARG A 248 -7.13 2.00 0.76
N ALA A 249 -7.68 1.54 1.89
CA ALA A 249 -7.40 2.13 3.18
C ALA A 249 -5.89 2.06 3.54
N LEU A 250 -5.23 0.94 3.24
CA LEU A 250 -3.79 0.78 3.46
C LEU A 250 -2.98 1.79 2.64
N SER A 251 -3.30 1.98 1.35
CA SER A 251 -2.58 2.94 0.50
C SER A 251 -2.66 4.35 1.06
N MET A 252 -3.84 4.78 1.52
CA MET A 252 -4.06 6.10 2.13
C MET A 252 -3.34 6.25 3.47
N GLU A 253 -3.40 5.22 4.33
CA GLU A 253 -2.79 5.22 5.66
C GLU A 253 -1.26 5.28 5.58
N MET A 254 -0.67 4.45 4.70
CA MET A 254 0.78 4.41 4.50
C MET A 254 1.28 5.54 3.60
N LYS A 255 0.39 6.24 2.92
CA LYS A 255 0.72 7.25 1.88
C LYS A 255 1.63 6.68 0.81
N LEU A 256 1.39 5.43 0.41
CA LEU A 256 2.13 4.71 -0.61
C LEU A 256 1.20 4.23 -1.72
N PRO A 257 1.63 4.26 -2.98
CA PRO A 257 0.89 3.60 -4.04
C PRO A 257 0.92 2.09 -3.88
N ILE A 258 -0.21 1.45 -4.19
CA ILE A 258 -0.35 -0.01 -4.18
C ILE A 258 -0.79 -0.47 -5.56
N TRP A 259 -0.07 -1.42 -6.16
CA TRP A 259 -0.53 -2.16 -7.33
C TRP A 259 -0.95 -3.57 -6.94
N THR A 260 -2.10 -4.00 -7.44
CA THR A 260 -2.53 -5.39 -7.31
C THR A 260 -3.21 -5.87 -8.58
N ALA A 261 -3.52 -7.15 -8.61
CA ALA A 261 -4.27 -7.75 -9.69
C ALA A 261 -5.56 -8.42 -9.18
N THR A 262 -6.48 -8.67 -10.10
CA THR A 262 -7.67 -9.49 -9.88
C THR A 262 -7.90 -10.39 -11.07
N GLN A 263 -8.60 -11.51 -10.85
CA GLN A 263 -8.90 -12.47 -11.89
C GLN A 263 -10.25 -12.16 -12.52
N SER A 264 -10.33 -12.20 -13.87
CA SER A 264 -11.60 -12.12 -14.58
C SER A 264 -12.35 -13.45 -14.51
N ASN A 265 -13.68 -13.39 -14.59
CA ASN A 265 -14.54 -14.58 -14.74
C ASN A 265 -14.33 -15.25 -16.11
N ARG A 266 -14.81 -16.51 -16.23
CA ARG A 266 -14.65 -17.32 -17.46
C ARG A 266 -15.28 -16.70 -18.70
N GLU A 267 -16.29 -15.85 -18.55
CA GLU A 267 -16.98 -15.18 -19.67
C GLU A 267 -16.09 -14.17 -20.40
N GLY A 268 -15.11 -13.55 -19.73
CA GLY A 268 -14.12 -12.65 -20.34
C GLY A 268 -13.01 -13.34 -21.16
N PHE A 269 -12.97 -14.70 -21.20
CA PHE A 269 -11.89 -15.44 -21.87
C PHE A 269 -11.91 -15.36 -23.41
N ASN A 270 -13.07 -15.07 -23.98
CA ASN A 270 -13.26 -15.11 -25.43
C ASN A 270 -13.39 -13.72 -26.10
N ASP A 271 -13.31 -12.66 -25.31
CA ASP A 271 -13.47 -11.31 -25.82
C ASP A 271 -12.12 -10.66 -26.15
N ASP A 272 -12.04 -10.02 -27.30
CA ASP A 272 -10.87 -9.22 -27.72
C ASP A 272 -10.60 -8.03 -26.76
N VAL A 273 -11.64 -7.54 -26.09
CA VAL A 273 -11.58 -6.49 -25.06
C VAL A 273 -12.48 -6.89 -23.89
N ILE A 274 -11.89 -7.01 -22.70
CA ILE A 274 -12.63 -7.29 -21.47
C ILE A 274 -13.16 -5.96 -20.94
N THR A 275 -14.47 -5.77 -20.98
CA THR A 275 -15.15 -4.57 -20.44
C THR A 275 -15.63 -4.82 -19.01
N ILE A 276 -15.72 -3.76 -18.19
CA ILE A 276 -16.07 -3.83 -16.75
C ILE A 276 -17.47 -4.43 -16.54
N ASP A 277 -18.41 -4.17 -17.43
CA ASP A 277 -19.80 -4.65 -17.38
C ASP A 277 -19.92 -6.18 -17.50
N LYS A 278 -18.96 -6.83 -18.16
CA LYS A 278 -18.92 -8.30 -18.30
C LYS A 278 -18.33 -9.02 -17.09
N VAL A 279 -17.90 -8.30 -16.09
CA VAL A 279 -17.25 -8.84 -14.90
C VAL A 279 -17.99 -8.39 -13.65
N GLY A 280 -19.19 -8.95 -13.44
CA GLY A 280 -20.12 -8.54 -12.37
C GLY A 280 -19.53 -8.41 -10.97
N GLU A 281 -18.53 -9.22 -10.61
CA GLU A 281 -17.79 -9.09 -9.33
C GLU A 281 -16.70 -8.01 -9.37
N ALA A 282 -16.27 -7.56 -10.57
CA ALA A 282 -15.20 -6.56 -10.70
C ALA A 282 -15.73 -5.12 -10.62
N ILE A 283 -17.01 -4.88 -10.86
CA ILE A 283 -17.59 -3.54 -10.75
C ILE A 283 -17.36 -2.98 -9.35
N ASN A 284 -17.65 -3.74 -8.31
CA ASN A 284 -17.47 -3.29 -6.93
C ASN A 284 -15.99 -3.01 -6.60
N LYS A 285 -15.07 -3.83 -7.13
CA LYS A 285 -13.63 -3.61 -6.99
C LYS A 285 -13.18 -2.35 -7.72
N ALA A 286 -13.70 -2.10 -8.92
CA ALA A 286 -13.38 -0.91 -9.70
C ALA A 286 -13.89 0.40 -9.07
N MET A 287 -14.94 0.34 -8.23
CA MET A 287 -15.51 1.52 -7.57
C MET A 287 -14.63 2.08 -6.44
N VAL A 288 -13.74 1.26 -5.87
CA VAL A 288 -12.89 1.66 -4.72
C VAL A 288 -11.45 1.96 -5.10
N VAL A 289 -11.08 1.85 -6.39
CA VAL A 289 -9.70 2.03 -6.87
C VAL A 289 -9.53 3.32 -7.67
N ASP A 290 -8.31 3.83 -7.72
CA ASP A 290 -7.99 5.05 -8.49
C ASP A 290 -7.69 4.74 -9.95
N PHE A 291 -7.14 3.56 -10.20
CA PHE A 291 -6.90 3.04 -11.56
C PHE A 291 -7.38 1.60 -11.68
N PHE A 292 -8.14 1.32 -12.73
CA PHE A 292 -8.57 -0.03 -13.09
C PHE A 292 -8.30 -0.31 -14.57
N GLY A 293 -7.41 -1.26 -14.82
CA GLY A 293 -7.04 -1.68 -16.18
C GLY A 293 -7.38 -3.13 -16.46
N THR A 294 -7.62 -3.46 -17.71
CA THR A 294 -7.88 -4.84 -18.15
C THR A 294 -6.84 -5.28 -19.16
N PHE A 295 -6.40 -6.54 -19.08
CA PHE A 295 -5.55 -7.17 -20.07
C PHE A 295 -6.33 -8.23 -20.83
N SER A 296 -6.36 -8.09 -22.15
CA SER A 296 -6.82 -9.11 -23.09
C SER A 296 -5.70 -9.45 -24.06
N GLN A 297 -5.56 -10.73 -24.39
CA GLN A 297 -4.66 -11.17 -25.46
C GLN A 297 -5.50 -11.45 -26.72
N ARG A 298 -5.17 -10.78 -27.81
CA ARG A 298 -5.65 -11.22 -29.14
C ARG A 298 -5.02 -12.57 -29.45
N LYS A 299 -5.85 -13.57 -29.73
CA LYS A 299 -5.41 -14.88 -30.19
C LYS A 299 -4.96 -14.81 -31.63
#